data_fe0104af82f306942583f1389f3b9d83
#
_entry.id   fe0104af82f306942583f1389f3b9d83
#
_cell.length_a   1.000
_cell.length_b   1.000
_cell.length_c   1.000
_cell.angle_alpha   90.00
_cell.angle_beta   90.00
_cell.angle_gamma   90.00
#
_symmetry.space_group_name_H-M   'P 1'
#
loop_
_entity.id
_entity.type
_entity.pdbx_description
1 polymer ?
#
loop_
_entity_poly.entity_id
_entity_poly.type
_entity_poly.pdbx_seq_one_letter_code
_entity_poly.pdbx_strand_id
1 'polypeptide(L)'
;MFSPLHAPAPDRRRFLIASSLATAVGALPAWVRATESLAHNPFTLGVASGDPEPDNILIWTRLTAPLAYLGTAVAPDLAAQTVHWEVAHDAQFRQAVAHGQTQARAEWGHAVHVQVNGLSPDRWYFYRFRCGDAFSTTARCRTAPAPGADVRKLRLAVASCQRWEHGVYSA
;
A
#
# COMPACT_ATOMS: atom_id res chain seq x y z
N MET A 1 18.79 60.71 33.52
CA MET A 1 17.90 59.86 34.33
C MET A 1 17.13 59.04 33.36
N PHE A 2 17.66 57.81 32.96
CA PHE A 2 17.10 56.96 31.97
C PHE A 2 16.40 55.79 32.68
N SER A 3 15.07 55.65 32.50
CA SER A 3 14.29 54.49 32.97
C SER A 3 14.51 53.29 32.06
N PRO A 4 14.70 52.06 32.57
CA PRO A 4 14.79 50.86 31.75
C PRO A 4 13.40 50.43 31.29
N LEU A 5 13.29 50.16 29.98
CA LEU A 5 12.13 49.54 29.34
C LEU A 5 11.96 48.08 29.83
N HIS A 6 10.85 47.82 30.48
CA HIS A 6 10.47 46.49 30.94
C HIS A 6 9.93 45.69 29.76
N ALA A 7 10.62 44.62 29.37
CA ALA A 7 10.14 43.70 28.37
C ALA A 7 8.99 42.85 28.97
N PRO A 8 7.87 42.66 28.28
CA PRO A 8 6.78 41.82 28.79
C PRO A 8 7.18 40.35 28.82
N ALA A 9 6.84 39.68 29.94
CA ALA A 9 7.07 38.25 30.11
C ALA A 9 6.32 37.42 29.04
N PRO A 10 6.89 36.29 28.55
CA PRO A 10 6.24 35.47 27.54
C PRO A 10 4.96 34.86 28.11
N ASP A 11 3.88 35.04 27.37
CA ASP A 11 2.55 34.57 27.72
C ASP A 11 2.51 33.01 27.75
N ARG A 12 2.26 32.46 28.92
CA ARG A 12 2.19 31.00 29.17
C ARG A 12 1.19 30.28 28.23
N ARG A 13 0.12 30.97 27.78
CA ARG A 13 -0.85 30.43 26.83
C ARG A 13 -0.24 30.21 25.45
N ARG A 14 0.62 31.12 24.97
CA ARG A 14 1.30 30.97 23.67
C ARG A 14 2.34 29.84 23.68
N PHE A 15 3.00 29.62 24.82
CA PHE A 15 3.94 28.50 24.98
C PHE A 15 3.24 27.14 24.94
N LEU A 16 2.06 27.01 25.56
CA LEU A 16 1.27 25.74 25.56
C LEU A 16 0.68 25.45 24.19
N ILE A 17 0.29 26.45 23.41
CA ILE A 17 -0.21 26.26 22.03
C ILE A 17 0.94 25.84 21.09
N ALA A 18 2.13 26.40 21.25
CA ALA A 18 3.30 26.00 20.46
C ALA A 18 3.79 24.58 20.80
N SER A 19 3.68 24.16 22.07
CA SER A 19 4.07 22.82 22.50
C SER A 19 3.09 21.72 22.06
N SER A 20 1.79 22.03 21.93
CA SER A 20 0.78 21.07 21.47
C SER A 20 0.82 20.79 19.95
N LEU A 21 1.33 21.75 19.14
CA LEU A 21 1.55 21.50 17.71
C LEU A 21 2.79 20.65 17.43
N ALA A 22 3.82 20.70 18.30
CA ALA A 22 5.04 19.91 18.12
C ALA A 22 4.85 18.42 18.42
N THR A 23 3.88 18.05 19.27
CA THR A 23 3.60 16.63 19.62
C THR A 23 2.71 15.91 18.62
N ALA A 24 1.94 16.63 17.78
CA ALA A 24 1.08 16.01 16.77
C ALA A 24 1.85 15.43 15.56
N VAL A 25 3.05 15.92 15.28
CA VAL A 25 3.89 15.43 14.17
C VAL A 25 4.58 14.10 14.51
N GLY A 26 4.70 13.77 15.80
CA GLY A 26 5.31 12.52 16.26
C GLY A 26 4.42 11.28 16.18
N ALA A 27 3.11 11.45 16.01
CA ALA A 27 2.11 10.37 16.05
C ALA A 27 1.69 9.85 14.66
N LEU A 28 2.23 10.42 13.57
CA LEU A 28 1.94 9.88 12.24
C LEU A 28 2.67 8.55 12.06
N PRO A 29 1.98 7.51 11.55
CA PRO A 29 2.60 6.23 11.25
C PRO A 29 3.86 6.42 10.37
N ALA A 30 4.87 5.56 10.56
CA ALA A 30 6.16 5.69 9.84
C ALA A 30 6.00 5.76 8.31
N TRP A 31 4.93 5.18 7.76
CA TRP A 31 4.62 5.21 6.32
C TRP A 31 4.16 6.59 5.80
N VAL A 32 3.78 7.52 6.69
CA VAL A 32 3.45 8.91 6.32
C VAL A 32 4.71 9.77 6.12
N ARG A 33 5.87 9.30 6.59
CA ARG A 33 7.12 10.12 6.64
C ARG A 33 8.01 10.02 5.42
N ALA A 34 7.82 9.06 4.55
CA ALA A 34 8.68 8.81 3.40
C ALA A 34 7.91 9.05 2.10
N THR A 35 7.94 10.23 1.59
CA THR A 35 7.48 10.55 0.26
C THR A 35 8.68 10.80 -0.64
N GLU A 36 9.30 9.71 -1.14
CA GLU A 36 10.06 9.84 -2.38
C GLU A 36 9.04 10.05 -3.49
N SER A 37 9.10 11.22 -4.13
CA SER A 37 8.25 11.51 -5.27
C SER A 37 8.76 10.72 -6.47
N LEU A 38 7.92 9.85 -7.00
CA LEU A 38 8.22 9.06 -8.17
C LEU A 38 7.85 9.82 -9.44
N ALA A 39 8.74 9.81 -10.42
CA ALA A 39 8.48 10.45 -11.72
C ALA A 39 7.30 9.82 -12.50
N HIS A 40 6.86 8.63 -12.11
CA HIS A 40 5.74 7.90 -12.71
C HIS A 40 5.15 6.91 -11.72
N ASN A 41 3.87 6.53 -11.91
CA ASN A 41 3.26 5.48 -11.11
C ASN A 41 3.74 4.10 -11.57
N PRO A 42 4.46 3.32 -10.72
CA PRO A 42 5.02 2.04 -11.12
C PRO A 42 3.99 0.88 -11.12
N PHE A 43 2.76 1.10 -10.68
CA PHE A 43 1.72 0.07 -10.55
C PHE A 43 0.88 -0.12 -11.82
N THR A 44 1.48 0.03 -13.00
CA THR A 44 0.75 -0.01 -14.29
C THR A 44 0.18 -1.38 -14.64
N LEU A 45 0.71 -2.47 -14.04
CA LEU A 45 0.20 -3.82 -14.22
C LEU A 45 -0.92 -4.18 -13.23
N GLY A 46 -1.30 -3.23 -12.36
CA GLY A 46 -2.34 -3.45 -11.37
C GLY A 46 -1.90 -4.31 -10.19
N VAL A 47 -2.88 -4.91 -9.54
CA VAL A 47 -2.72 -5.75 -8.33
C VAL A 47 -3.60 -6.96 -8.44
N ALA A 48 -3.22 -8.07 -7.78
CA ALA A 48 -4.05 -9.26 -7.72
C ALA A 48 -3.97 -9.94 -6.35
N SER A 49 -4.88 -10.87 -6.10
CA SER A 49 -4.91 -11.72 -4.92
C SER A 49 -5.18 -13.18 -5.30
N GLY A 50 -4.71 -14.09 -4.48
CA GLY A 50 -4.85 -15.53 -4.68
C GLY A 50 -4.77 -16.31 -3.38
N ASP A 51 -4.82 -17.64 -3.49
CA ASP A 51 -4.71 -18.58 -2.38
C ASP A 51 -5.52 -18.16 -1.13
N PRO A 52 -6.86 -18.00 -1.27
CA PRO A 52 -7.69 -17.60 -0.15
C PRO A 52 -7.85 -18.77 0.83
N GLU A 53 -7.30 -18.60 2.02
CA GLU A 53 -7.49 -19.46 3.18
C GLU A 53 -8.50 -18.83 4.17
N PRO A 54 -8.99 -19.56 5.17
CA PRO A 54 -9.95 -18.97 6.12
C PRO A 54 -9.41 -17.76 6.90
N ASP A 55 -8.11 -17.71 7.18
CA ASP A 55 -7.49 -16.70 8.02
C ASP A 55 -6.36 -15.92 7.33
N ASN A 56 -6.13 -16.21 6.05
CA ASN A 56 -5.09 -15.52 5.28
C ASN A 56 -5.42 -15.44 3.79
N ILE A 57 -4.68 -14.59 3.08
CA ILE A 57 -4.76 -14.44 1.63
C ILE A 57 -3.42 -13.93 1.08
N LEU A 58 -3.05 -14.37 -0.10
CA LEU A 58 -1.93 -13.83 -0.85
C LEU A 58 -2.38 -12.61 -1.64
N ILE A 59 -1.69 -11.48 -1.47
CA ILE A 59 -1.83 -10.29 -2.33
C ILE A 59 -0.53 -10.03 -3.06
N TRP A 60 -0.59 -9.54 -4.30
CA TRP A 60 0.61 -9.31 -5.07
C TRP A 60 0.48 -8.18 -6.07
N THR A 61 1.62 -7.65 -6.46
CA THR A 61 1.80 -6.64 -7.50
C THR A 61 3.18 -6.78 -8.13
N ARG A 62 3.42 -6.04 -9.20
CA ARG A 62 4.73 -5.91 -9.83
C ARG A 62 4.97 -4.45 -10.20
N LEU A 63 6.12 -3.91 -9.80
CA LEU A 63 6.53 -2.58 -10.22
C LEU A 63 7.07 -2.63 -11.64
N THR A 64 6.70 -1.65 -12.46
CA THR A 64 7.19 -1.48 -13.82
C THR A 64 8.14 -0.29 -13.92
N ALA A 65 9.14 -0.42 -14.79
CA ALA A 65 9.93 0.72 -15.24
C ALA A 65 9.06 1.68 -16.08
N PRO A 66 9.47 2.96 -16.23
CA PRO A 66 8.80 3.88 -17.14
C PRO A 66 8.68 3.30 -18.54
N LEU A 67 7.58 3.61 -19.24
CA LEU A 67 7.33 3.18 -20.62
C LEU A 67 8.49 3.48 -21.58
N ALA A 68 9.28 4.54 -21.33
CA ALA A 68 10.46 4.89 -22.09
C ALA A 68 11.53 3.78 -22.16
N TYR A 69 11.48 2.81 -21.24
CA TYR A 69 12.40 1.67 -21.18
C TYR A 69 11.79 0.36 -21.69
N LEU A 70 10.51 0.34 -22.05
CA LEU A 70 9.89 -0.84 -22.66
C LEU A 70 10.41 -1.00 -24.07
N GLY A 71 11.19 -2.06 -24.30
CA GLY A 71 11.80 -2.36 -25.60
C GLY A 71 13.27 -1.98 -25.73
N THR A 72 13.88 -1.40 -24.70
CA THR A 72 15.33 -1.27 -24.63
C THR A 72 15.92 -2.53 -23.99
N ALA A 73 17.02 -3.05 -24.54
CA ALA A 73 17.71 -4.24 -24.01
C ALA A 73 18.33 -4.03 -22.62
N VAL A 74 18.28 -2.82 -22.09
CA VAL A 74 18.80 -2.41 -20.80
C VAL A 74 17.63 -1.79 -20.04
N ALA A 75 16.87 -2.63 -19.32
CA ALA A 75 16.11 -2.09 -18.19
C ALA A 75 17.12 -1.46 -17.22
N PRO A 76 16.94 -0.21 -16.74
CA PRO A 76 17.79 0.29 -15.70
C PRO A 76 17.73 -0.72 -14.55
N ASP A 77 18.89 -1.05 -13.99
CA ASP A 77 18.98 -1.84 -12.77
C ASP A 77 18.28 -1.02 -11.67
N LEU A 78 16.96 -1.20 -11.60
CA LEU A 78 16.15 -0.53 -10.59
C LEU A 78 16.59 -1.10 -9.26
N ALA A 79 17.21 -0.28 -8.44
CA ALA A 79 17.50 -0.63 -7.06
C ALA A 79 16.24 -1.21 -6.40
N ALA A 80 16.43 -2.09 -5.43
CA ALA A 80 15.32 -2.64 -4.66
C ALA A 80 14.44 -1.50 -4.11
N GLN A 81 13.14 -1.57 -4.37
CA GLN A 81 12.16 -0.56 -3.96
C GLN A 81 11.38 -1.03 -2.75
N THR A 82 11.22 -0.18 -1.74
CA THR A 82 10.34 -0.47 -0.61
C THR A 82 8.89 -0.28 -1.03
N VAL A 83 8.11 -1.35 -0.91
CA VAL A 83 6.68 -1.36 -1.17
C VAL A 83 5.93 -1.57 0.14
N HIS A 84 5.09 -0.61 0.49
CA HIS A 84 4.14 -0.72 1.59
C HIS A 84 2.84 -1.34 1.08
N TRP A 85 2.18 -2.07 1.94
CA TRP A 85 0.86 -2.64 1.66
C TRP A 85 -0.07 -2.44 2.85
N GLU A 86 -1.33 -2.34 2.58
CA GLU A 86 -2.38 -2.23 3.59
C GLU A 86 -3.64 -2.97 3.17
N VAL A 87 -4.32 -3.52 4.17
CA VAL A 87 -5.58 -4.25 4.04
C VAL A 87 -6.58 -3.64 5.02
N ALA A 88 -7.82 -3.44 4.58
CA ALA A 88 -8.87 -2.80 5.35
C ALA A 88 -10.24 -3.44 5.13
N HIS A 89 -11.18 -3.14 6.03
CA HIS A 89 -12.58 -3.52 5.86
C HIS A 89 -13.34 -2.63 4.86
N ASP A 90 -12.82 -1.46 4.57
CA ASP A 90 -13.47 -0.47 3.69
C ASP A 90 -12.50 0.09 2.65
N ALA A 91 -13.04 0.48 1.48
CA ALA A 91 -12.26 0.98 0.34
C ALA A 91 -11.57 2.34 0.61
N GLN A 92 -11.93 3.04 1.66
CA GLN A 92 -11.32 4.29 2.09
C GLN A 92 -10.21 4.08 3.13
N PHE A 93 -9.95 2.82 3.51
CA PHE A 93 -8.90 2.43 4.48
C PHE A 93 -9.02 3.11 5.86
N ARG A 94 -10.26 3.42 6.29
CA ARG A 94 -10.51 3.97 7.64
C ARG A 94 -10.43 2.91 8.72
N GLN A 95 -10.68 1.65 8.36
CA GLN A 95 -10.62 0.49 9.24
C GLN A 95 -9.55 -0.48 8.75
N ALA A 96 -8.28 -0.06 8.85
CA ALA A 96 -7.16 -0.92 8.52
C ALA A 96 -7.08 -2.12 9.48
N VAL A 97 -6.89 -3.32 8.94
CA VAL A 97 -6.78 -4.58 9.69
C VAL A 97 -5.36 -5.16 9.65
N ALA A 98 -4.63 -4.89 8.58
CA ALA A 98 -3.24 -5.31 8.43
C ALA A 98 -2.48 -4.33 7.54
N HIS A 99 -1.20 -4.17 7.80
CA HIS A 99 -0.29 -3.39 6.97
C HIS A 99 1.15 -3.87 7.17
N GLY A 100 2.01 -3.53 6.24
CA GLY A 100 3.43 -3.85 6.32
C GLY A 100 4.23 -3.29 5.16
N GLN A 101 5.45 -3.77 5.03
CA GLN A 101 6.35 -3.41 3.93
C GLN A 101 7.15 -4.62 3.47
N THR A 102 7.57 -4.59 2.22
CA THR A 102 8.44 -5.59 1.60
C THR A 102 9.32 -4.93 0.54
N GLN A 103 10.27 -5.70 -0.01
CA GLN A 103 11.19 -5.21 -1.04
C GLN A 103 10.82 -5.78 -2.40
N ALA A 104 10.56 -4.92 -3.38
CA ALA A 104 10.49 -5.29 -4.78
C ALA A 104 11.92 -5.33 -5.34
N ARG A 105 12.44 -6.53 -5.61
CA ARG A 105 13.83 -6.76 -6.02
C ARG A 105 13.94 -7.10 -7.49
N ALA A 106 15.07 -6.71 -8.10
CA ALA A 106 15.35 -6.96 -9.51
C ALA A 106 15.40 -8.46 -9.84
N GLU A 107 15.94 -9.31 -8.93
CA GLU A 107 16.05 -10.75 -9.13
C GLU A 107 14.69 -11.44 -9.33
N TRP A 108 13.62 -10.81 -8.83
CA TRP A 108 12.25 -11.29 -8.99
C TRP A 108 11.43 -10.41 -9.95
N GLY A 109 12.12 -9.67 -10.82
CA GLY A 109 11.50 -8.75 -11.77
C GLY A 109 10.62 -7.71 -11.10
N HIS A 110 11.00 -7.27 -9.89
CA HIS A 110 10.26 -6.34 -9.03
C HIS A 110 8.83 -6.81 -8.67
N ALA A 111 8.58 -8.11 -8.70
CA ALA A 111 7.33 -8.68 -8.20
C ALA A 111 7.34 -8.69 -6.67
N VAL A 112 6.17 -8.46 -6.10
CA VAL A 112 5.91 -8.46 -4.66
C VAL A 112 4.79 -9.43 -4.37
N HIS A 113 5.03 -10.38 -3.48
CA HIS A 113 4.05 -11.32 -2.96
C HIS A 113 4.01 -11.18 -1.45
N VAL A 114 2.82 -10.99 -0.90
CA VAL A 114 2.62 -10.82 0.55
C VAL A 114 1.50 -11.73 1.00
N GLN A 115 1.83 -12.64 1.92
CA GLN A 115 0.82 -13.40 2.64
C GLN A 115 0.33 -12.57 3.83
N VAL A 116 -0.94 -12.22 3.82
CA VAL A 116 -1.60 -11.46 4.87
C VAL A 116 -2.32 -12.44 5.78
N ASN A 117 -1.87 -12.56 7.02
CA ASN A 117 -2.41 -13.48 8.02
C ASN A 117 -3.30 -12.77 9.04
N GLY A 118 -4.04 -13.53 9.83
CA GLY A 118 -4.87 -13.01 10.93
C GLY A 118 -6.18 -12.39 10.48
N LEU A 119 -6.65 -12.76 9.29
CA LEU A 119 -7.93 -12.32 8.75
C LEU A 119 -9.08 -13.19 9.29
N SER A 120 -10.31 -12.68 9.21
CA SER A 120 -11.50 -13.45 9.54
C SER A 120 -11.99 -14.24 8.33
N PRO A 121 -12.55 -15.46 8.51
CA PRO A 121 -13.04 -16.28 7.41
C PRO A 121 -14.29 -15.68 6.75
N ASP A 122 -14.49 -16.05 5.48
CA ASP A 122 -15.64 -15.68 4.65
C ASP A 122 -15.91 -14.18 4.59
N ARG A 123 -14.85 -13.37 4.62
CA ARG A 123 -14.95 -11.91 4.73
C ARG A 123 -14.30 -11.19 3.57
N TRP A 124 -14.93 -10.11 3.10
CA TRP A 124 -14.39 -9.20 2.13
C TRP A 124 -13.42 -8.22 2.77
N TYR A 125 -12.31 -7.96 2.07
CA TYR A 125 -11.29 -6.98 2.40
C TYR A 125 -10.93 -6.18 1.17
N PHE A 126 -10.46 -4.94 1.40
CA PHE A 126 -9.85 -4.07 0.40
C PHE A 126 -8.36 -4.00 0.65
N TYR A 127 -7.58 -3.96 -0.41
CA TYR A 127 -6.13 -3.85 -0.29
C TYR A 127 -5.55 -2.95 -1.37
N ARG A 128 -4.41 -2.38 -1.09
CA ARG A 128 -3.60 -1.57 -2.01
C ARG A 128 -2.13 -1.62 -1.62
N PHE A 129 -1.29 -1.21 -2.56
CA PHE A 129 0.15 -1.04 -2.36
C PHE A 129 0.53 0.43 -2.52
N ARG A 130 1.69 0.81 -1.94
CA ARG A 130 2.28 2.13 -2.09
C ARG A 130 3.80 2.00 -2.25
N CYS A 131 4.37 2.72 -3.21
CA CYS A 131 5.80 2.88 -3.40
C CYS A 131 6.08 4.39 -3.52
N GLY A 132 6.94 4.93 -2.67
CA GLY A 132 7.08 6.37 -2.56
C GLY A 132 5.74 7.07 -2.32
N ASP A 133 5.39 8.05 -3.15
CA ASP A 133 4.11 8.77 -3.16
C ASP A 133 3.03 8.11 -4.04
N ALA A 134 3.40 7.13 -4.88
CA ALA A 134 2.47 6.45 -5.78
C ALA A 134 1.67 5.35 -5.07
N PHE A 135 0.37 5.29 -5.36
CA PHE A 135 -0.53 4.23 -4.94
C PHE A 135 -0.95 3.35 -6.11
N SER A 136 -1.11 2.07 -5.85
CA SER A 136 -1.80 1.16 -6.76
C SER A 136 -3.30 1.46 -6.81
N THR A 137 -4.01 0.86 -7.75
CA THR A 137 -5.46 0.71 -7.66
C THR A 137 -5.84 -0.01 -6.36
N THR A 138 -6.98 0.37 -5.77
CA THR A 138 -7.59 -0.39 -4.69
C THR A 138 -8.31 -1.60 -5.27
N ALA A 139 -7.97 -2.80 -4.80
CA ALA A 139 -8.67 -4.03 -5.15
C ALA A 139 -9.34 -4.64 -3.92
N ARG A 140 -10.15 -5.65 -4.15
CA ARG A 140 -10.81 -6.41 -3.07
C ARG A 140 -10.51 -7.89 -3.19
N CYS A 141 -10.45 -8.55 -2.05
CA CYS A 141 -10.30 -9.99 -1.93
C CYS A 141 -11.27 -10.53 -0.89
N ARG A 142 -11.45 -11.85 -0.87
CA ARG A 142 -12.29 -12.52 0.14
C ARG A 142 -11.57 -13.75 0.64
N THR A 143 -11.52 -13.91 1.96
CA THR A 143 -11.01 -15.14 2.59
C THR A 143 -11.97 -16.32 2.35
N ALA A 144 -11.43 -17.53 2.40
CA ALA A 144 -12.24 -18.73 2.33
C ALA A 144 -13.13 -18.85 3.57
N PRO A 145 -14.26 -19.60 3.46
CA PRO A 145 -15.04 -19.97 4.62
C PRO A 145 -14.25 -20.83 5.60
N ALA A 146 -14.64 -20.80 6.88
CA ALA A 146 -14.06 -21.70 7.88
C ALA A 146 -14.30 -23.17 7.52
N PRO A 147 -13.40 -24.09 7.90
CA PRO A 147 -13.63 -25.52 7.74
C PRO A 147 -14.96 -25.93 8.37
N GLY A 148 -15.77 -26.68 7.65
CA GLY A 148 -17.09 -27.14 8.08
C GLY A 148 -18.21 -26.10 8.00
N ALA A 149 -17.97 -24.91 7.50
CA ALA A 149 -19.01 -23.90 7.27
C ALA A 149 -20.04 -24.39 6.22
N ASP A 150 -21.32 -24.08 6.45
CA ASP A 150 -22.38 -24.36 5.48
C ASP A 150 -22.31 -23.35 4.31
N VAL A 151 -21.64 -23.74 3.23
CA VAL A 151 -21.46 -22.90 2.03
C VAL A 151 -22.57 -23.19 1.03
N ARG A 152 -23.57 -22.34 0.99
CA ARG A 152 -24.73 -22.49 0.09
C ARG A 152 -24.41 -22.19 -1.38
N LYS A 153 -23.34 -21.44 -1.68
CA LYS A 153 -23.03 -21.02 -3.03
C LYS A 153 -21.54 -20.78 -3.22
N LEU A 154 -20.94 -21.45 -4.18
CA LEU A 154 -19.60 -21.19 -4.69
C LEU A 154 -19.69 -20.49 -6.05
N ARG A 155 -18.93 -19.45 -6.26
CA ARG A 155 -18.75 -18.76 -7.55
C ARG A 155 -17.28 -18.82 -7.92
N LEU A 156 -17.01 -19.35 -9.11
CA LEU A 156 -15.67 -19.43 -9.68
C LEU A 156 -15.61 -18.56 -10.94
N ALA A 157 -14.55 -17.82 -11.09
CA ALA A 157 -14.15 -17.21 -12.35
C ALA A 157 -12.95 -17.98 -12.87
N VAL A 158 -13.00 -18.41 -14.13
CA VAL A 158 -11.89 -19.12 -14.78
C VAL A 158 -11.45 -18.30 -15.97
N ALA A 159 -10.15 -18.02 -16.02
CA ALA A 159 -9.52 -17.34 -17.15
C ALA A 159 -8.24 -18.10 -17.51
N SER A 160 -7.93 -18.19 -18.80
CA SER A 160 -6.70 -18.84 -19.28
C SER A 160 -6.23 -18.27 -20.62
N CYS A 161 -4.98 -18.53 -20.95
CA CYS A 161 -4.42 -18.37 -22.30
C CYS A 161 -4.54 -16.95 -22.87
N GLN A 162 -4.26 -15.94 -22.08
CA GLN A 162 -4.19 -14.58 -22.58
C GLN A 162 -2.93 -14.40 -23.44
N ARG A 163 -3.10 -13.93 -24.68
CA ARG A 163 -1.99 -13.72 -25.62
C ARG A 163 -1.41 -12.32 -25.46
N TRP A 164 -0.13 -12.27 -25.21
CA TRP A 164 0.60 -11.01 -25.01
C TRP A 164 0.46 -10.06 -26.22
N GLU A 165 0.47 -10.59 -27.44
CA GLU A 165 0.42 -9.81 -28.67
C GLU A 165 -0.93 -9.12 -28.90
N HIS A 166 -1.96 -9.51 -28.20
CA HIS A 166 -3.29 -8.94 -28.37
C HIS A 166 -3.51 -7.66 -27.53
N GLY A 167 -2.49 -7.19 -26.80
CA GLY A 167 -2.48 -5.86 -26.19
C GLY A 167 -3.23 -5.76 -24.87
N VAL A 168 -4.03 -4.75 -24.70
CA VAL A 168 -4.57 -4.25 -23.44
C VAL A 168 -5.34 -5.32 -22.65
N TYR A 169 -4.77 -5.78 -21.56
CA TYR A 169 -5.42 -6.71 -20.64
C TYR A 169 -6.41 -5.94 -19.76
N SER A 170 -7.64 -5.77 -20.23
CA SER A 170 -8.69 -4.99 -19.57
C SER A 170 -9.72 -5.83 -18.79
N ALA A 171 -9.42 -7.09 -18.55
CA ALA A 171 -10.29 -8.00 -17.80
C ALA A 171 -10.06 -7.90 -16.30
#